data_a02012fa5f615c02bf2067cead97e798
#
_entry.id   a02012fa5f615c02bf2067cead97e798
#
_cell.length_a   1.000
_cell.length_b   1.000
_cell.length_c   1.000
_cell.angle_alpha   90.00
_cell.angle_beta   90.00
_cell.angle_gamma   90.00
#
_symmetry.space_group_name_H-M   'P 1'
#
loop_
_entity.id
_entity.type
_entity.pdbx_description
1 polymer ?
#
loop_
_entity_poly.entity_id
_entity_poly.type
_entity_poly.pdbx_seq_one_letter_code
_entity_poly.pdbx_strand_id
1 'polypeptide(L)'
;MSAVKSVETDNVGKPTACLGVRHAQAALLFLAMLLAYSMRVNISMAIVAMTDPASEDSFSWSVQKQSVILSSFFWGYVVLQVPAGEVAARWGGKLPVALVVGVNSMVCLVLPLAAYYGGWAAVCACRVVQGLFQGLLFPSTHSLMSKWIPLEEKSRLGTIIYAGAHIGTGLQLMAAGFTASYLGWAAIFYINGSLGAAWTALYLLYGAASPDDSRSISEEERNYIQNSLGQVKGEKKVPTPWRSILTSLPFWALLVVHCGQNWGFWTLMTEMPSYMSQVLGVNIKANGVMSALPYLAMYLMSLPFGFLSDHILARGWLSVSVTRKLFNTVGLWGPALALIGLSYAPAGDVTVAVACLTVTVALNAGHIMGFLLVHLDLAPRHAGSLMGVTNCVSNIVSIVAPLAAGAILQDETDPADWRKVFYLASLVYLLSNGFFLIFGTSERQRWNDPPTMEGNETSTQHASGKVV
;
A
#
# COMPACT_ATOMS: atom_id res chain seq x y z
N MET A 1 52.11 8.74 6.61
CA MET A 1 51.23 9.14 7.73
C MET A 1 50.45 10.37 7.29
N SER A 2 49.31 10.22 6.67
CA SER A 2 48.35 11.29 6.40
C SER A 2 47.09 10.94 7.16
N ALA A 3 46.70 11.83 8.06
CA ALA A 3 45.57 11.69 8.94
C ALA A 3 44.27 11.62 8.12
N VAL A 4 43.59 10.48 8.16
CA VAL A 4 42.21 10.37 7.82
C VAL A 4 41.46 11.22 8.86
N LYS A 5 41.00 12.40 8.47
CA LYS A 5 40.00 13.16 9.26
C LYS A 5 38.77 12.29 9.39
N SER A 6 38.60 11.66 10.55
CA SER A 6 37.34 11.16 11.01
C SER A 6 36.38 12.35 11.01
N VAL A 7 35.36 12.31 10.12
CA VAL A 7 34.20 13.20 10.24
C VAL A 7 33.57 12.83 11.58
N GLU A 8 33.78 13.65 12.60
CA GLU A 8 33.00 13.62 13.82
C GLU A 8 31.52 13.74 13.38
N THR A 9 30.83 12.62 13.44
CA THR A 9 29.37 12.63 13.43
C THR A 9 28.96 13.30 14.74
N ASP A 10 28.73 14.61 14.68
CA ASP A 10 28.05 15.30 15.75
C ASP A 10 26.80 14.48 16.05
N ASN A 11 26.71 13.99 17.26
CA ASN A 11 25.60 13.23 17.80
C ASN A 11 24.43 14.22 17.95
N VAL A 12 23.78 14.57 16.83
CA VAL A 12 22.59 15.41 16.84
C VAL A 12 21.50 14.58 17.50
N GLY A 13 21.35 14.82 18.81
CA GLY A 13 20.34 14.16 19.64
C GLY A 13 18.94 14.28 19.01
N LYS A 14 18.03 13.38 19.39
CA LYS A 14 16.63 13.52 18.98
C LYS A 14 16.14 14.91 19.36
N PRO A 15 15.33 15.56 18.49
CA PRO A 15 14.74 16.85 18.79
C PRO A 15 14.03 16.82 20.15
N THR A 16 14.16 17.87 20.93
CA THR A 16 13.54 18.01 22.25
C THR A 16 12.00 17.93 22.19
N ALA A 17 11.40 18.30 21.05
CA ALA A 17 9.98 18.20 20.81
C ALA A 17 9.56 16.75 20.50
N CYS A 18 8.69 16.16 21.32
CA CYS A 18 8.12 14.82 21.08
C CYS A 18 7.34 14.71 19.76
N LEU A 19 6.68 15.80 19.31
CA LEU A 19 5.93 15.89 18.06
C LEU A 19 6.52 17.02 17.22
N GLY A 20 7.07 16.66 16.07
CA GLY A 20 7.64 17.58 15.09
C GLY A 20 6.84 17.60 13.79
N VAL A 21 7.31 18.42 12.84
CA VAL A 21 6.71 18.57 11.51
C VAL A 21 6.69 17.23 10.75
N ARG A 22 7.68 16.34 10.95
CA ARG A 22 7.70 14.99 10.36
C ARG A 22 6.47 14.16 10.74
N HIS A 23 5.98 14.31 11.98
CA HIS A 23 4.76 13.63 12.44
C HIS A 23 3.50 14.21 11.79
N ALA A 24 3.47 15.54 11.59
CA ALA A 24 2.38 16.19 10.85
C ALA A 24 2.34 15.75 9.38
N GLN A 25 3.49 15.64 8.72
CA GLN A 25 3.58 15.10 7.35
C GLN A 25 3.16 13.62 7.30
N ALA A 26 3.56 12.81 8.28
CA ALA A 26 3.11 11.42 8.38
C ALA A 26 1.59 11.32 8.60
N ALA A 27 0.99 12.19 9.44
CA ALA A 27 -0.45 12.27 9.64
C ALA A 27 -1.20 12.69 8.35
N LEU A 28 -0.67 13.64 7.60
CA LEU A 28 -1.22 14.03 6.30
C LEU A 28 -1.19 12.86 5.31
N LEU A 29 -0.10 12.09 5.26
CA LEU A 29 0.00 10.90 4.41
C LEU A 29 -0.92 9.76 4.88
N PHE A 30 -1.06 9.56 6.19
CA PHE A 30 -2.05 8.63 6.77
C PHE A 30 -3.47 8.97 6.29
N LEU A 31 -3.86 10.26 6.39
CA LEU A 31 -5.17 10.72 5.92
C LEU A 31 -5.32 10.58 4.40
N ALA A 32 -4.25 10.80 3.62
CA ALA A 32 -4.26 10.56 2.19
C ALA A 32 -4.57 9.09 1.87
N MET A 33 -3.89 8.15 2.55
CA MET A 33 -4.14 6.71 2.41
C MET A 33 -5.56 6.35 2.81
N LEU A 34 -6.04 6.87 3.96
CA LEU A 34 -7.39 6.65 4.45
C LEU A 34 -8.44 7.08 3.42
N LEU A 35 -8.36 8.33 2.94
CA LEU A 35 -9.32 8.88 1.99
C LEU A 35 -9.25 8.21 0.61
N ALA A 36 -8.04 7.93 0.11
CA ALA A 36 -7.86 7.27 -1.17
C ALA A 36 -8.48 5.86 -1.18
N TYR A 37 -8.30 5.10 -0.09
CA TYR A 37 -8.89 3.77 0.04
C TYR A 37 -10.40 3.83 0.32
N SER A 38 -10.88 4.80 1.08
CA SER A 38 -12.31 5.06 1.23
C SER A 38 -12.98 5.30 -0.13
N MET A 39 -12.40 6.18 -0.97
CA MET A 39 -12.90 6.46 -2.31
C MET A 39 -12.73 5.31 -3.31
N ARG A 40 -11.82 4.36 -3.02
CA ARG A 40 -11.62 3.15 -3.83
C ARG A 40 -12.71 2.12 -3.58
N VAL A 41 -13.08 1.91 -2.31
CA VAL A 41 -14.00 0.83 -1.90
C VAL A 41 -15.46 1.26 -1.79
N ASN A 42 -15.76 2.57 -1.82
CA ASN A 42 -17.11 3.10 -1.69
C ASN A 42 -18.10 2.51 -2.71
N ILE A 43 -17.65 2.26 -3.95
CA ILE A 43 -18.46 1.67 -5.00
C ILE A 43 -18.93 0.26 -4.67
N SER A 44 -18.16 -0.53 -3.90
CA SER A 44 -18.50 -1.92 -3.58
C SER A 44 -19.80 -2.03 -2.79
N MET A 45 -20.03 -1.10 -1.85
CA MET A 45 -21.30 -1.01 -1.12
C MET A 45 -22.36 -0.20 -1.89
N ALA A 46 -21.92 0.85 -2.59
CA ALA A 46 -22.84 1.69 -3.34
C ALA A 46 -23.53 0.91 -4.48
N ILE A 47 -22.82 0.03 -5.19
CA ILE A 47 -23.38 -0.72 -6.31
C ILE A 47 -24.52 -1.65 -5.88
N VAL A 48 -24.44 -2.19 -4.67
CA VAL A 48 -25.51 -3.01 -4.07
C VAL A 48 -26.77 -2.16 -3.87
N ALA A 49 -26.61 -0.96 -3.30
CA ALA A 49 -27.73 -0.04 -3.11
C ALA A 49 -28.24 0.56 -4.43
N MET A 50 -27.36 0.78 -5.43
CA MET A 50 -27.71 1.27 -6.77
C MET A 50 -28.51 0.24 -7.58
N THR A 51 -28.38 -1.04 -7.28
CA THR A 51 -29.06 -2.13 -8.01
C THR A 51 -30.10 -2.84 -7.18
N ASP A 52 -30.44 -2.33 -6.00
CA ASP A 52 -31.50 -2.86 -5.14
C ASP A 52 -32.88 -2.60 -5.76
N PRO A 53 -33.61 -3.64 -6.17
CA PRO A 53 -34.95 -3.47 -6.75
C PRO A 53 -35.98 -2.79 -5.84
N ALA A 54 -35.73 -2.79 -4.52
CA ALA A 54 -36.59 -2.13 -3.54
C ALA A 54 -36.40 -0.61 -3.47
N SER A 55 -35.32 -0.08 -4.10
CA SER A 55 -35.02 1.36 -4.13
C SER A 55 -35.71 2.04 -5.32
N GLU A 56 -36.31 3.21 -5.09
CA GLU A 56 -36.94 4.03 -6.15
C GLU A 56 -35.89 4.50 -7.20
N ASP A 57 -34.65 4.71 -6.79
CA ASP A 57 -33.52 5.16 -7.63
C ASP A 57 -32.62 3.99 -8.07
N SER A 58 -33.18 2.81 -8.33
CA SER A 58 -32.40 1.65 -8.71
C SER A 58 -32.10 1.59 -10.21
N PHE A 59 -30.91 1.06 -10.54
CA PHE A 59 -30.47 0.80 -11.91
C PHE A 59 -30.60 -0.68 -12.22
N SER A 60 -31.19 -1.04 -13.35
CA SER A 60 -31.31 -2.42 -13.84
C SER A 60 -29.98 -2.89 -14.50
N TRP A 61 -28.89 -2.88 -13.75
CA TRP A 61 -27.59 -3.35 -14.25
C TRP A 61 -27.41 -4.82 -13.94
N SER A 62 -27.10 -5.61 -14.99
CA SER A 62 -26.80 -7.02 -14.83
C SER A 62 -25.52 -7.22 -14.01
N VAL A 63 -25.35 -8.41 -13.42
CA VAL A 63 -24.16 -8.79 -12.64
C VAL A 63 -22.87 -8.57 -13.44
N GLN A 64 -22.90 -8.87 -14.76
CA GLN A 64 -21.74 -8.63 -15.65
C GLN A 64 -21.37 -7.15 -15.72
N LYS A 65 -22.37 -6.25 -15.83
CA LYS A 65 -22.12 -4.79 -15.82
C LYS A 65 -21.56 -4.32 -14.48
N GLN A 66 -22.07 -4.85 -13.36
CA GLN A 66 -21.56 -4.56 -12.03
C GLN A 66 -20.11 -5.01 -11.89
N SER A 67 -19.77 -6.21 -12.33
CA SER A 67 -18.39 -6.73 -12.32
C SER A 67 -17.44 -5.87 -13.18
N VAL A 68 -17.90 -5.41 -14.35
CA VAL A 68 -17.14 -4.48 -15.20
C VAL A 68 -16.88 -3.16 -14.48
N ILE A 69 -17.88 -2.57 -13.83
CA ILE A 69 -17.73 -1.34 -13.03
C ILE A 69 -16.68 -1.53 -11.92
N LEU A 70 -16.75 -2.64 -11.17
CA LEU A 70 -15.82 -2.93 -10.08
C LEU A 70 -14.39 -3.11 -10.59
N SER A 71 -14.20 -3.81 -11.71
CA SER A 71 -12.90 -4.07 -12.31
C SER A 71 -12.28 -2.88 -13.02
N SER A 72 -13.09 -1.97 -13.54
CA SER A 72 -12.66 -0.84 -14.39
C SER A 72 -11.67 0.11 -13.68
N PHE A 73 -11.72 0.19 -12.37
CA PHE A 73 -10.74 0.93 -11.57
C PHE A 73 -9.30 0.41 -11.82
N PHE A 74 -9.12 -0.89 -11.84
CA PHE A 74 -7.79 -1.50 -12.00
C PHE A 74 -7.20 -1.27 -13.39
N TRP A 75 -8.03 -1.09 -14.41
CA TRP A 75 -7.55 -0.80 -15.77
C TRP A 75 -6.79 0.53 -15.82
N GLY A 76 -7.34 1.56 -15.17
CA GLY A 76 -6.62 2.84 -15.02
C GLY A 76 -5.42 2.74 -14.08
N TYR A 77 -5.59 2.00 -12.98
CA TYR A 77 -4.62 1.93 -11.90
C TYR A 77 -3.24 1.39 -12.36
N VAL A 78 -3.23 0.40 -13.22
CA VAL A 78 -1.98 -0.22 -13.73
C VAL A 78 -1.21 0.72 -14.66
N VAL A 79 -1.89 1.58 -15.42
CA VAL A 79 -1.28 2.40 -16.49
C VAL A 79 -0.24 3.38 -15.96
N LEU A 80 -0.53 4.10 -14.88
CA LEU A 80 0.38 5.15 -14.37
C LEU A 80 1.33 4.67 -13.28
N GLN A 81 1.29 3.42 -12.82
CA GLN A 81 2.13 2.99 -11.71
C GLN A 81 3.63 3.00 -12.02
N VAL A 82 4.02 2.51 -13.20
CA VAL A 82 5.44 2.51 -13.59
C VAL A 82 5.95 3.93 -13.79
N PRO A 83 5.30 4.81 -14.61
CA PRO A 83 5.73 6.19 -14.72
C PRO A 83 5.58 6.99 -13.42
N ALA A 84 4.75 6.57 -12.49
CA ALA A 84 4.54 7.25 -11.21
C ALA A 84 5.81 7.40 -10.37
N GLY A 85 6.68 6.39 -10.38
CA GLY A 85 7.98 6.44 -9.70
C GLY A 85 8.87 7.56 -10.27
N GLU A 86 8.94 7.68 -11.59
CA GLU A 86 9.69 8.75 -12.27
C GLU A 86 9.04 10.13 -12.07
N VAL A 87 7.72 10.20 -12.09
CA VAL A 87 6.97 11.44 -11.79
C VAL A 87 7.28 11.91 -10.37
N ALA A 88 7.22 11.00 -9.38
CA ALA A 88 7.55 11.30 -7.99
C ALA A 88 9.03 11.69 -7.81
N ALA A 89 9.94 11.08 -8.56
CA ALA A 89 11.37 11.42 -8.54
C ALA A 89 11.64 12.80 -9.14
N ARG A 90 10.95 13.17 -10.23
CA ARG A 90 11.18 14.45 -10.95
C ARG A 90 10.48 15.64 -10.28
N TRP A 91 9.22 15.49 -9.93
CA TRP A 91 8.37 16.58 -9.43
C TRP A 91 8.23 16.59 -7.91
N GLY A 92 8.82 15.58 -7.21
CA GLY A 92 8.60 15.33 -5.80
C GLY A 92 7.26 14.63 -5.54
N GLY A 93 7.10 14.09 -4.34
CA GLY A 93 5.89 13.32 -3.99
C GLY A 93 4.67 14.18 -3.65
N LYS A 94 4.85 15.48 -3.30
CA LYS A 94 3.76 16.35 -2.83
C LYS A 94 2.64 16.51 -3.87
N LEU A 95 2.99 17.00 -5.07
CA LEU A 95 2.00 17.26 -6.12
C LEU A 95 1.26 15.98 -6.57
N PRO A 96 1.94 14.84 -6.84
CA PRO A 96 1.25 13.62 -7.18
C PRO A 96 0.26 13.14 -6.10
N VAL A 97 0.60 13.21 -4.80
CA VAL A 97 -0.32 12.84 -3.71
C VAL A 97 -1.54 13.77 -3.67
N ALA A 98 -1.34 15.09 -3.85
CA ALA A 98 -2.44 16.05 -3.94
C ALA A 98 -3.36 15.75 -5.15
N LEU A 99 -2.78 15.41 -6.31
CA LEU A 99 -3.54 15.02 -7.50
C LEU A 99 -4.33 13.72 -7.29
N VAL A 100 -3.75 12.72 -6.62
CA VAL A 100 -4.46 11.48 -6.28
C VAL A 100 -5.76 11.78 -5.54
N VAL A 101 -5.67 12.45 -4.41
CA VAL A 101 -6.85 12.68 -3.56
C VAL A 101 -7.79 13.70 -4.22
N GLY A 102 -7.25 14.79 -4.79
CA GLY A 102 -8.04 15.85 -5.40
C GLY A 102 -8.87 15.39 -6.60
N VAL A 103 -8.24 14.66 -7.56
CA VAL A 103 -8.97 14.15 -8.73
C VAL A 103 -9.97 13.08 -8.31
N ASN A 104 -9.59 12.15 -7.42
CA ASN A 104 -10.54 11.14 -6.91
C ASN A 104 -11.75 11.80 -6.23
N SER A 105 -11.54 12.90 -5.49
CA SER A 105 -12.61 13.67 -4.86
C SER A 105 -13.55 14.28 -5.89
N MET A 106 -13.02 14.93 -6.92
CA MET A 106 -13.82 15.50 -8.01
C MET A 106 -14.62 14.44 -8.74
N VAL A 107 -13.99 13.30 -9.04
CA VAL A 107 -14.69 12.19 -9.68
C VAL A 107 -15.79 11.61 -8.78
N CYS A 108 -15.58 11.50 -7.46
CA CYS A 108 -16.63 11.11 -6.52
C CYS A 108 -17.82 12.08 -6.57
N LEU A 109 -17.59 13.39 -6.59
CA LEU A 109 -18.67 14.39 -6.67
C LEU A 109 -19.46 14.30 -7.98
N VAL A 110 -18.80 13.93 -9.09
CA VAL A 110 -19.43 13.82 -10.43
C VAL A 110 -20.07 12.44 -10.65
N LEU A 111 -19.62 11.39 -9.95
CA LEU A 111 -20.03 10.01 -10.21
C LEU A 111 -21.56 9.78 -10.13
N PRO A 112 -22.32 10.35 -9.17
CA PRO A 112 -23.77 10.21 -9.16
C PRO A 112 -24.42 10.80 -10.42
N LEU A 113 -23.97 11.97 -10.89
CA LEU A 113 -24.45 12.56 -12.15
C LEU A 113 -24.10 11.67 -13.36
N ALA A 114 -22.88 11.11 -13.38
CA ALA A 114 -22.45 10.19 -14.42
C ALA A 114 -23.33 8.92 -14.45
N ALA A 115 -23.73 8.40 -13.28
CA ALA A 115 -24.62 7.25 -13.20
C ALA A 115 -26.01 7.55 -13.76
N TYR A 116 -26.59 8.69 -13.40
CA TYR A 116 -27.93 9.08 -13.87
C TYR A 116 -28.00 9.39 -15.38
N TYR A 117 -27.04 10.17 -15.90
CA TYR A 117 -27.07 10.65 -17.28
C TYR A 117 -26.32 9.75 -18.27
N GLY A 118 -25.24 9.12 -17.83
CA GLY A 118 -24.37 8.31 -18.71
C GLY A 118 -24.42 6.81 -18.45
N GLY A 119 -25.18 6.39 -17.44
CA GLY A 119 -25.35 4.99 -17.09
C GLY A 119 -24.03 4.30 -16.66
N TRP A 120 -24.04 2.97 -16.75
CA TRP A 120 -22.91 2.15 -16.30
C TRP A 120 -21.58 2.45 -17.00
N ALA A 121 -21.61 2.81 -18.29
CA ALA A 121 -20.40 3.11 -19.06
C ALA A 121 -19.70 4.39 -18.58
N ALA A 122 -20.46 5.43 -18.22
CA ALA A 122 -19.92 6.66 -17.64
C ALA A 122 -19.34 6.41 -16.23
N VAL A 123 -19.99 5.54 -15.44
CA VAL A 123 -19.43 5.10 -14.15
C VAL A 123 -18.11 4.37 -14.34
N CYS A 124 -18.01 3.47 -15.33
CA CYS A 124 -16.74 2.81 -15.69
C CYS A 124 -15.66 3.84 -16.06
N ALA A 125 -16.00 4.84 -16.89
CA ALA A 125 -15.04 5.90 -17.25
C ALA A 125 -14.56 6.67 -16.01
N CYS A 126 -15.45 7.03 -15.10
CA CYS A 126 -15.11 7.64 -13.81
C CYS A 126 -14.15 6.73 -13.00
N ARG A 127 -14.45 5.44 -12.93
CA ARG A 127 -13.60 4.46 -12.21
C ARG A 127 -12.22 4.32 -12.83
N VAL A 128 -12.10 4.29 -14.16
CA VAL A 128 -10.80 4.29 -14.87
C VAL A 128 -10.00 5.53 -14.51
N VAL A 129 -10.63 6.74 -14.51
CA VAL A 129 -9.94 7.97 -14.12
C VAL A 129 -9.50 7.93 -12.65
N GLN A 130 -10.34 7.44 -11.73
CA GLN A 130 -9.96 7.25 -10.34
C GLN A 130 -8.75 6.32 -10.20
N GLY A 131 -8.78 5.18 -10.90
CA GLY A 131 -7.68 4.22 -10.90
C GLY A 131 -6.39 4.84 -11.43
N LEU A 132 -6.47 5.54 -12.58
CA LEU A 132 -5.32 6.17 -13.22
C LEU A 132 -4.54 7.06 -12.26
N PHE A 133 -5.23 7.99 -11.60
CA PHE A 133 -4.58 8.89 -10.64
C PHE A 133 -4.17 8.17 -9.35
N GLN A 134 -4.95 7.22 -8.88
CA GLN A 134 -4.61 6.48 -7.66
C GLN A 134 -3.37 5.59 -7.82
N GLY A 135 -3.00 5.22 -9.05
CA GLY A 135 -1.73 4.56 -9.37
C GLY A 135 -0.49 5.34 -8.93
N LEU A 136 -0.58 6.67 -8.80
CA LEU A 136 0.49 7.53 -8.30
C LEU A 136 0.69 7.44 -6.77
N LEU A 137 -0.28 6.92 -6.00
CA LEU A 137 -0.32 7.02 -4.54
C LEU A 137 0.88 6.37 -3.86
N PHE A 138 1.08 5.07 -4.06
CA PHE A 138 2.15 4.32 -3.40
C PHE A 138 3.55 4.80 -3.79
N PRO A 139 3.90 4.96 -5.07
CA PRO A 139 5.22 5.45 -5.46
C PRO A 139 5.53 6.83 -4.86
N SER A 140 4.54 7.73 -4.87
CA SER A 140 4.71 9.08 -4.33
C SER A 140 4.83 9.10 -2.81
N THR A 141 4.07 8.26 -2.12
CA THR A 141 4.18 8.09 -0.67
C THR A 141 5.55 7.53 -0.29
N HIS A 142 6.05 6.50 -1.00
CA HIS A 142 7.39 5.98 -0.78
C HIS A 142 8.48 7.06 -1.01
N SER A 143 8.34 7.85 -2.06
CA SER A 143 9.25 8.96 -2.34
C SER A 143 9.24 10.03 -1.23
N LEU A 144 8.08 10.33 -0.63
CA LEU A 144 7.98 11.24 0.51
C LEU A 144 8.56 10.62 1.78
N MET A 145 8.23 9.37 2.06
CA MET A 145 8.75 8.66 3.24
C MET A 145 10.27 8.59 3.25
N SER A 146 10.89 8.37 2.08
CA SER A 146 12.35 8.33 1.96
C SER A 146 13.05 9.65 2.26
N LYS A 147 12.30 10.78 2.29
CA LYS A 147 12.83 12.13 2.57
C LYS A 147 12.47 12.65 3.95
N TRP A 148 11.33 12.22 4.50
CA TRP A 148 10.77 12.78 5.72
C TRP A 148 10.97 11.92 6.95
N ILE A 149 11.14 10.59 6.79
CA ILE A 149 11.13 9.65 7.91
C ILE A 149 12.55 9.21 8.26
N PRO A 150 13.06 9.57 9.47
CA PRO A 150 14.33 9.09 9.98
C PRO A 150 14.38 7.56 10.05
N LEU A 151 15.57 6.98 9.94
CA LEU A 151 15.76 5.52 9.95
C LEU A 151 15.26 4.87 11.23
N GLU A 152 15.42 5.54 12.37
CA GLU A 152 15.03 5.06 13.70
C GLU A 152 13.51 5.00 13.90
N GLU A 153 12.75 5.80 13.15
CA GLU A 153 11.28 5.89 13.24
C GLU A 153 10.58 5.27 12.02
N LYS A 154 11.34 4.64 11.12
CA LYS A 154 10.90 4.20 9.79
C LYS A 154 9.77 3.17 9.85
N SER A 155 9.91 2.15 10.71
CA SER A 155 8.89 1.11 10.81
C SER A 155 7.61 1.65 11.43
N ARG A 156 7.72 2.43 12.52
CA ARG A 156 6.57 3.00 13.22
C ARG A 156 5.79 3.98 12.35
N LEU A 157 6.45 5.01 11.82
CA LEU A 157 5.78 6.03 11.00
C LEU A 157 5.31 5.47 9.66
N GLY A 158 6.10 4.60 9.03
CA GLY A 158 5.71 3.91 7.82
C GLY A 158 4.46 3.04 8.01
N THR A 159 4.40 2.29 9.13
CA THR A 159 3.23 1.51 9.50
C THR A 159 2.00 2.39 9.71
N ILE A 160 2.13 3.49 10.45
CA ILE A 160 1.02 4.43 10.68
C ILE A 160 0.48 4.94 9.34
N ILE A 161 1.35 5.35 8.43
CA ILE A 161 0.94 5.86 7.11
C ILE A 161 0.14 4.80 6.34
N TYR A 162 0.67 3.58 6.22
CA TYR A 162 0.00 2.53 5.44
C TYR A 162 -1.24 1.95 6.13
N ALA A 163 -1.26 1.96 7.47
CA ALA A 163 -2.44 1.57 8.23
C ALA A 163 -3.67 2.44 7.93
N GLY A 164 -3.47 3.68 7.43
CA GLY A 164 -4.53 4.54 6.92
C GLY A 164 -5.38 3.87 5.83
N ALA A 165 -4.78 3.06 4.95
CA ALA A 165 -5.50 2.33 3.92
C ALA A 165 -6.48 1.29 4.52
N HIS A 166 -6.06 0.60 5.57
CA HIS A 166 -6.87 -0.46 6.19
C HIS A 166 -8.03 0.10 7.00
N ILE A 167 -7.75 1.10 7.84
CA ILE A 167 -8.83 1.76 8.60
C ILE A 167 -9.79 2.50 7.65
N GLY A 168 -9.27 3.12 6.58
CA GLY A 168 -10.09 3.78 5.55
C GLY A 168 -11.04 2.80 4.88
N THR A 169 -10.55 1.61 4.53
CA THR A 169 -11.39 0.53 3.97
C THR A 169 -12.47 0.09 4.95
N GLY A 170 -12.10 -0.26 6.20
CA GLY A 170 -13.04 -0.74 7.20
C GLY A 170 -14.11 0.30 7.57
N LEU A 171 -13.69 1.53 7.86
CA LEU A 171 -14.63 2.63 8.17
C LEU A 171 -15.55 2.94 7.00
N GLN A 172 -15.04 2.91 5.76
CA GLN A 172 -15.85 3.19 4.58
C GLN A 172 -16.91 2.12 4.34
N LEU A 173 -16.58 0.83 4.45
CA LEU A 173 -17.55 -0.25 4.29
C LEU A 173 -18.69 -0.13 5.30
N MET A 174 -18.34 0.15 6.57
CA MET A 174 -19.32 0.38 7.63
C MET A 174 -20.18 1.64 7.35
N ALA A 175 -19.52 2.78 7.12
CA ALA A 175 -20.19 4.06 6.89
C ALA A 175 -21.08 4.02 5.63
N ALA A 176 -20.63 3.36 4.56
CA ALA A 176 -21.39 3.26 3.32
C ALA A 176 -22.71 2.49 3.51
N GLY A 177 -22.71 1.40 4.31
CA GLY A 177 -23.95 0.67 4.62
C GLY A 177 -24.99 1.54 5.32
N PHE A 178 -24.57 2.31 6.33
CA PHE A 178 -25.45 3.25 7.02
C PHE A 178 -25.87 4.42 6.12
N THR A 179 -24.92 5.02 5.39
CA THR A 179 -25.21 6.16 4.50
C THR A 179 -26.20 5.75 3.42
N ALA A 180 -26.02 4.59 2.79
CA ALA A 180 -26.95 4.08 1.78
C ALA A 180 -28.37 3.91 2.32
N SER A 181 -28.51 3.40 3.56
CA SER A 181 -29.82 3.13 4.15
C SER A 181 -30.58 4.37 4.60
N TYR A 182 -29.87 5.45 4.99
CA TYR A 182 -30.52 6.66 5.52
C TYR A 182 -30.54 7.84 4.54
N LEU A 183 -29.55 7.97 3.68
CA LEU A 183 -29.33 9.12 2.80
C LEU A 183 -29.30 8.75 1.30
N GLY A 184 -29.41 7.44 1.00
CA GLY A 184 -29.28 6.94 -0.35
C GLY A 184 -27.82 6.75 -0.81
N TRP A 185 -27.65 5.99 -1.89
CA TRP A 185 -26.35 5.60 -2.42
C TRP A 185 -25.49 6.79 -2.91
N ALA A 186 -26.11 7.84 -3.45
CA ALA A 186 -25.41 9.02 -3.96
C ALA A 186 -24.66 9.79 -2.87
N ALA A 187 -25.20 9.81 -1.64
CA ALA A 187 -24.60 10.50 -0.51
C ALA A 187 -23.21 9.90 -0.13
N ILE A 188 -23.01 8.61 -0.38
CA ILE A 188 -21.70 7.96 -0.16
C ILE A 188 -20.60 8.70 -0.95
N PHE A 189 -20.87 9.01 -2.20
CA PHE A 189 -19.91 9.67 -3.09
C PHE A 189 -19.74 11.15 -2.74
N TYR A 190 -20.81 11.86 -2.42
CA TYR A 190 -20.75 13.28 -2.05
C TYR A 190 -19.98 13.49 -0.74
N ILE A 191 -20.19 12.65 0.27
CA ILE A 191 -19.44 12.73 1.55
C ILE A 191 -17.96 12.49 1.30
N ASN A 192 -17.60 11.40 0.62
CA ASN A 192 -16.19 11.08 0.35
C ASN A 192 -15.50 12.14 -0.52
N GLY A 193 -16.19 12.62 -1.56
CA GLY A 193 -15.67 13.67 -2.42
C GLY A 193 -15.43 14.99 -1.66
N SER A 194 -16.36 15.40 -0.80
CA SER A 194 -16.21 16.62 0.01
C SER A 194 -15.07 16.53 1.02
N LEU A 195 -14.94 15.39 1.73
CA LEU A 195 -13.85 15.16 2.68
C LEU A 195 -12.48 15.15 1.98
N GLY A 196 -12.38 14.50 0.82
CA GLY A 196 -11.15 14.46 0.05
C GLY A 196 -10.78 15.84 -0.54
N ALA A 197 -11.75 16.64 -0.99
CA ALA A 197 -11.49 18.02 -1.46
C ALA A 197 -11.00 18.91 -0.32
N ALA A 198 -11.60 18.83 0.86
CA ALA A 198 -11.15 19.56 2.05
C ALA A 198 -9.73 19.16 2.45
N TRP A 199 -9.43 17.85 2.47
CA TRP A 199 -8.07 17.37 2.75
C TRP A 199 -7.07 17.86 1.69
N THR A 200 -7.43 17.84 0.41
CA THR A 200 -6.55 18.31 -0.67
C THR A 200 -6.17 19.78 -0.47
N ALA A 201 -7.14 20.63 -0.12
CA ALA A 201 -6.87 22.02 0.20
C ALA A 201 -5.89 22.18 1.38
N LEU A 202 -6.11 21.44 2.47
CA LEU A 202 -5.18 21.41 3.63
C LEU A 202 -3.79 20.93 3.24
N TYR A 203 -3.71 19.87 2.43
CA TYR A 203 -2.43 19.29 2.03
C TYR A 203 -1.63 20.23 1.10
N LEU A 204 -2.28 20.97 0.23
CA LEU A 204 -1.61 21.99 -0.60
C LEU A 204 -0.99 23.10 0.25
N LEU A 205 -1.64 23.47 1.36
CA LEU A 205 -1.18 24.51 2.27
C LEU A 205 -0.04 24.03 3.20
N TYR A 206 -0.19 22.85 3.81
CA TYR A 206 0.69 22.38 4.91
C TYR A 206 1.64 21.25 4.49
N GLY A 207 1.35 20.55 3.41
CA GLY A 207 2.23 19.48 2.92
C GLY A 207 3.51 20.06 2.31
N ALA A 208 4.63 19.34 2.44
CA ALA A 208 5.90 19.70 1.82
C ALA A 208 6.57 18.48 1.16
N ALA A 209 7.30 18.71 0.04
CA ALA A 209 7.95 17.63 -0.72
C ALA A 209 9.22 17.13 -0.03
N SER A 210 9.86 17.98 0.78
CA SER A 210 11.05 17.64 1.56
C SER A 210 11.15 18.54 2.80
N PRO A 211 11.99 18.21 3.79
CA PRO A 211 12.27 19.09 4.92
C PRO A 211 12.77 20.48 4.51
N ASP A 212 13.52 20.57 3.42
CA ASP A 212 14.04 21.86 2.92
C ASP A 212 12.93 22.75 2.33
N ASP A 213 11.86 22.17 1.81
CA ASP A 213 10.71 22.89 1.25
C ASP A 213 9.69 23.31 2.32
N SER A 214 9.86 22.87 3.55
CA SER A 214 8.95 23.15 4.65
C SER A 214 9.25 24.49 5.30
N ARG A 215 8.21 25.33 5.42
CA ARG A 215 8.31 26.64 6.08
C ARG A 215 8.21 26.58 7.60
N SER A 216 7.71 25.46 8.15
CA SER A 216 7.37 25.32 9.56
C SER A 216 8.34 24.41 10.34
N ILE A 217 9.29 23.77 9.67
CA ILE A 217 10.25 22.87 10.31
C ILE A 217 11.34 23.67 11.05
N SER A 218 11.71 23.21 12.26
CA SER A 218 12.87 23.74 12.97
C SER A 218 14.18 23.25 12.34
N GLU A 219 15.26 24.05 12.49
CA GLU A 219 16.57 23.64 11.99
C GLU A 219 17.08 22.37 12.69
N GLU A 220 16.80 22.22 13.98
CA GLU A 220 17.14 21.03 14.76
C GLU A 220 16.48 19.77 14.16
N GLU A 221 15.17 19.80 13.89
CA GLU A 221 14.44 18.67 13.30
C GLU A 221 14.90 18.39 11.88
N ARG A 222 15.16 19.44 11.07
CA ARG A 222 15.67 19.28 9.71
C ARG A 222 17.02 18.57 9.71
N ASN A 223 17.96 19.02 10.57
CA ASN A 223 19.28 18.43 10.68
C ASN A 223 19.21 16.98 11.18
N TYR A 224 18.32 16.70 12.15
CA TYR A 224 18.07 15.34 12.62
C TYR A 224 17.63 14.41 11.48
N ILE A 225 16.64 14.83 10.67
CA ILE A 225 16.16 14.03 9.54
C ILE A 225 17.27 13.81 8.51
N GLN A 226 17.97 14.89 8.12
CA GLN A 226 19.02 14.82 7.08
C GLN A 226 20.19 13.94 7.52
N ASN A 227 20.64 14.07 8.77
CA ASN A 227 21.73 13.27 9.31
C ASN A 227 21.33 11.79 9.42
N SER A 228 20.13 11.48 9.93
CA SER A 228 19.63 10.10 10.01
C SER A 228 19.54 9.44 8.63
N LEU A 229 19.14 10.18 7.60
CA LEU A 229 19.00 9.65 6.23
C LEU A 229 20.31 9.68 5.43
N GLY A 230 21.36 10.31 5.94
CA GLY A 230 22.64 10.49 5.22
C GLY A 230 22.46 11.34 3.96
N GLN A 231 21.53 12.29 3.95
CA GLN A 231 21.26 13.15 2.80
C GLN A 231 22.24 14.33 2.78
N VAL A 232 23.00 14.48 1.69
CA VAL A 232 23.87 15.62 1.47
C VAL A 232 23.10 16.70 0.70
N LYS A 233 23.14 17.97 1.18
CA LYS A 233 22.54 19.11 0.50
C LYS A 233 23.05 19.21 -0.94
N GLY A 234 22.16 19.33 -1.91
CA GLY A 234 22.51 19.51 -3.32
C GLY A 234 22.84 18.25 -4.09
N GLU A 235 22.55 17.07 -3.56
CA GLU A 235 22.78 15.80 -4.24
C GLU A 235 22.01 15.74 -5.57
N LYS A 236 22.74 15.54 -6.68
CA LYS A 236 22.13 15.43 -8.02
C LYS A 236 21.24 14.19 -8.10
N LYS A 237 20.07 14.33 -8.72
CA LYS A 237 19.18 13.21 -9.01
C LYS A 237 19.90 12.22 -9.93
N VAL A 238 20.03 10.99 -9.48
CA VAL A 238 20.63 9.90 -10.25
C VAL A 238 19.53 9.21 -11.06
N PRO A 239 19.71 8.98 -12.38
CA PRO A 239 18.74 8.24 -13.17
C PRO A 239 18.61 6.81 -12.64
N THR A 240 17.39 6.25 -12.71
CA THR A 240 17.09 4.91 -12.20
C THR A 240 17.84 3.84 -13.00
N PRO A 241 18.70 3.03 -12.38
CA PRO A 241 19.54 2.04 -13.07
C PRO A 241 18.75 0.76 -13.38
N TRP A 242 17.79 0.83 -14.30
CA TRP A 242 16.83 -0.24 -14.62
C TRP A 242 17.50 -1.59 -14.89
N ARG A 243 18.62 -1.60 -15.64
CA ARG A 243 19.32 -2.85 -15.95
C ARG A 243 19.81 -3.56 -14.67
N SER A 244 20.40 -2.82 -13.76
CA SER A 244 20.91 -3.37 -12.49
C SER A 244 19.77 -3.83 -11.58
N ILE A 245 18.65 -3.11 -11.57
CA ILE A 245 17.45 -3.49 -10.81
C ILE A 245 16.88 -4.81 -11.33
N LEU A 246 16.65 -4.91 -12.65
CA LEU A 246 16.04 -6.08 -13.28
C LEU A 246 16.92 -7.33 -13.25
N THR A 247 18.23 -7.19 -13.06
CA THR A 247 19.16 -8.31 -12.87
C THR A 247 19.39 -8.67 -11.38
N SER A 248 18.80 -7.91 -10.45
CA SER A 248 18.98 -8.11 -9.01
C SER A 248 18.02 -9.18 -8.46
N LEU A 249 18.56 -10.26 -7.90
CA LEU A 249 17.75 -11.33 -7.29
C LEU A 249 16.90 -10.85 -6.10
N PRO A 250 17.39 -9.97 -5.19
CA PRO A 250 16.56 -9.36 -4.17
C PRO A 250 15.35 -8.58 -4.69
N PHE A 251 15.48 -7.93 -5.86
CA PHE A 251 14.34 -7.25 -6.49
C PHE A 251 13.26 -8.26 -6.93
N TRP A 252 13.66 -9.39 -7.53
CA TRP A 252 12.71 -10.44 -7.91
C TRP A 252 12.05 -11.09 -6.70
N ALA A 253 12.80 -11.29 -5.60
CA ALA A 253 12.22 -11.79 -4.35
C ALA A 253 11.16 -10.83 -3.79
N LEU A 254 11.45 -9.52 -3.84
CA LEU A 254 10.51 -8.47 -3.46
C LEU A 254 9.27 -8.44 -4.36
N LEU A 255 9.43 -8.61 -5.67
CA LEU A 255 8.34 -8.65 -6.64
C LEU A 255 7.43 -9.86 -6.41
N VAL A 256 8.00 -11.05 -6.25
CA VAL A 256 7.26 -12.30 -6.05
C VAL A 256 6.44 -12.25 -4.77
N VAL A 257 7.03 -11.78 -3.66
CA VAL A 257 6.30 -11.68 -2.39
C VAL A 257 5.19 -10.64 -2.46
N HIS A 258 5.38 -9.53 -3.17
CA HIS A 258 4.35 -8.52 -3.39
C HIS A 258 3.19 -9.08 -4.22
N CYS A 259 3.47 -9.84 -5.27
CA CYS A 259 2.44 -10.54 -6.06
C CYS A 259 1.65 -11.54 -5.19
N GLY A 260 2.33 -12.33 -4.37
CA GLY A 260 1.69 -13.30 -3.49
C GLY A 260 0.81 -12.65 -2.43
N GLN A 261 1.28 -11.56 -1.84
CA GLN A 261 0.48 -10.79 -0.88
C GLN A 261 -0.77 -10.23 -1.55
N ASN A 262 -0.65 -9.62 -2.71
CA ASN A 262 -1.78 -9.06 -3.45
C ASN A 262 -2.77 -10.14 -3.88
N TRP A 263 -2.32 -11.31 -4.33
CA TRP A 263 -3.21 -12.43 -4.67
C TRP A 263 -4.17 -12.73 -3.52
N GLY A 264 -3.64 -13.06 -2.34
CA GLY A 264 -4.48 -13.45 -1.21
C GLY A 264 -5.31 -12.31 -0.65
N PHE A 265 -4.75 -11.10 -0.56
CA PHE A 265 -5.46 -9.93 -0.05
C PHE A 265 -6.67 -9.56 -0.93
N TRP A 266 -6.49 -9.52 -2.25
CA TRP A 266 -7.57 -9.16 -3.17
C TRP A 266 -8.59 -10.28 -3.34
N THR A 267 -8.16 -11.56 -3.33
CA THR A 267 -9.10 -12.67 -3.28
C THR A 267 -10.04 -12.54 -2.08
N LEU A 268 -9.50 -12.32 -0.89
CA LEU A 268 -10.34 -12.12 0.31
C LEU A 268 -11.21 -10.88 0.21
N MET A 269 -10.64 -9.75 -0.27
CA MET A 269 -11.37 -8.49 -0.37
C MET A 269 -12.57 -8.55 -1.32
N THR A 270 -12.44 -9.28 -2.43
CA THR A 270 -13.51 -9.40 -3.42
C THR A 270 -14.51 -10.49 -3.06
N GLU A 271 -14.02 -11.63 -2.58
CA GLU A 271 -14.81 -12.83 -2.41
C GLU A 271 -15.42 -13.00 -1.00
N MET A 272 -14.86 -12.33 0.03
CA MET A 272 -15.37 -12.44 1.40
C MET A 272 -16.86 -12.08 1.54
N PRO A 273 -17.36 -10.98 0.94
CA PRO A 273 -18.79 -10.66 1.03
C PRO A 273 -19.68 -11.72 0.36
N SER A 274 -19.22 -12.29 -0.76
CA SER A 274 -19.91 -13.38 -1.45
C SER A 274 -19.96 -14.63 -0.61
N TYR A 275 -18.83 -15.04 -0.02
CA TYR A 275 -18.75 -16.17 0.89
C TYR A 275 -19.71 -16.02 2.09
N MET A 276 -19.71 -14.82 2.72
CA MET A 276 -20.62 -14.53 3.85
C MET A 276 -22.09 -14.58 3.45
N SER A 277 -22.43 -14.12 2.25
CA SER A 277 -23.80 -14.12 1.77
C SER A 277 -24.26 -15.51 1.31
N GLN A 278 -23.48 -16.17 0.46
CA GLN A 278 -23.87 -17.38 -0.24
C GLN A 278 -23.71 -18.65 0.62
N VAL A 279 -22.63 -18.73 1.39
CA VAL A 279 -22.33 -19.91 2.22
C VAL A 279 -22.86 -19.77 3.64
N LEU A 280 -22.73 -18.56 4.22
CA LEU A 280 -23.08 -18.34 5.63
C LEU A 280 -24.48 -17.71 5.80
N GLY A 281 -25.17 -17.32 4.71
CA GLY A 281 -26.52 -16.78 4.74
C GLY A 281 -26.65 -15.42 5.48
N VAL A 282 -25.57 -14.65 5.58
CA VAL A 282 -25.54 -13.39 6.31
C VAL A 282 -26.24 -12.28 5.51
N ASN A 283 -27.17 -11.57 6.13
CA ASN A 283 -27.88 -10.45 5.47
C ASN A 283 -26.94 -9.26 5.22
N ILE A 284 -27.30 -8.40 4.25
CA ILE A 284 -26.45 -7.35 3.71
C ILE A 284 -25.97 -6.33 4.75
N LYS A 285 -26.78 -5.97 5.74
CA LYS A 285 -26.38 -5.02 6.80
C LYS A 285 -25.34 -5.63 7.73
N ALA A 286 -25.58 -6.87 8.16
CA ALA A 286 -24.65 -7.63 8.99
C ALA A 286 -23.36 -7.94 8.20
N ASN A 287 -23.48 -8.25 6.90
CA ASN A 287 -22.35 -8.49 6.01
C ASN A 287 -21.41 -7.26 5.96
N GLY A 288 -21.94 -6.03 5.82
CA GLY A 288 -21.12 -4.82 5.83
C GLY A 288 -20.29 -4.66 7.10
N VAL A 289 -20.89 -4.89 8.28
CA VAL A 289 -20.20 -4.83 9.56
C VAL A 289 -19.17 -5.95 9.70
N MET A 290 -19.58 -7.19 9.40
CA MET A 290 -18.71 -8.37 9.53
C MET A 290 -17.53 -8.32 8.54
N SER A 291 -17.73 -7.81 7.33
CA SER A 291 -16.66 -7.61 6.34
C SER A 291 -15.72 -6.45 6.72
N ALA A 292 -16.16 -5.51 7.55
CA ALA A 292 -15.30 -4.43 8.06
C ALA A 292 -14.37 -4.89 9.18
N LEU A 293 -14.81 -5.84 10.03
CA LEU A 293 -14.06 -6.32 11.21
C LEU A 293 -12.63 -6.77 10.88
N PRO A 294 -12.37 -7.59 9.85
CA PRO A 294 -11.02 -8.02 9.48
C PRO A 294 -10.08 -6.83 9.20
N TYR A 295 -10.54 -5.80 8.50
CA TYR A 295 -9.72 -4.63 8.15
C TYR A 295 -9.47 -3.73 9.33
N LEU A 296 -10.45 -3.56 10.22
CA LEU A 296 -10.26 -2.86 11.49
C LEU A 296 -9.28 -3.60 12.39
N ALA A 297 -9.38 -4.93 12.47
CA ALA A 297 -8.43 -5.77 13.20
C ALA A 297 -7.01 -5.67 12.60
N MET A 298 -6.88 -5.61 11.28
CA MET A 298 -5.60 -5.39 10.60
C MET A 298 -5.00 -4.03 10.97
N TYR A 299 -5.80 -2.98 10.99
CA TYR A 299 -5.37 -1.68 11.47
C TYR A 299 -4.85 -1.75 12.91
N LEU A 300 -5.65 -2.31 13.83
CA LEU A 300 -5.28 -2.44 15.23
C LEU A 300 -4.02 -3.29 15.44
N MET A 301 -3.83 -4.36 14.65
CA MET A 301 -2.65 -5.23 14.73
C MET A 301 -1.42 -4.57 14.11
N SER A 302 -1.57 -3.70 13.12
CA SER A 302 -0.45 -3.02 12.48
C SER A 302 0.34 -2.12 13.44
N LEU A 303 -0.35 -1.48 14.39
CA LEU A 303 0.28 -0.57 15.36
C LEU A 303 1.28 -1.29 16.27
N PRO A 304 0.89 -2.33 17.05
CA PRO A 304 1.86 -3.05 17.89
C PRO A 304 2.96 -3.72 17.07
N PHE A 305 2.69 -4.19 15.86
CA PHE A 305 3.72 -4.74 14.98
C PHE A 305 4.77 -3.69 14.59
N GLY A 306 4.34 -2.46 14.26
CA GLY A 306 5.26 -1.35 13.96
C GLY A 306 6.14 -1.00 15.16
N PHE A 307 5.55 -0.84 16.34
CA PHE A 307 6.31 -0.59 17.58
C PHE A 307 7.27 -1.73 17.93
N LEU A 308 6.83 -2.97 17.80
CA LEU A 308 7.66 -4.15 18.07
C LEU A 308 8.83 -4.24 17.11
N SER A 309 8.61 -3.98 15.81
CA SER A 309 9.66 -3.97 14.79
C SER A 309 10.74 -2.94 15.13
N ASP A 310 10.35 -1.68 15.44
CA ASP A 310 11.30 -0.63 15.82
C ASP A 310 12.04 -0.97 17.11
N HIS A 311 11.34 -1.55 18.11
CA HIS A 311 11.95 -1.97 19.36
C HIS A 311 13.01 -3.06 19.18
N ILE A 312 12.73 -4.08 18.34
CA ILE A 312 13.68 -5.15 18.02
C ILE A 312 14.94 -4.56 17.36
N LEU A 313 14.75 -3.64 16.40
CA LEU A 313 15.85 -2.98 15.69
C LEU A 313 16.66 -2.06 16.61
N ALA A 314 15.99 -1.25 17.45
CA ALA A 314 16.64 -0.34 18.39
C ALA A 314 17.47 -1.08 19.46
N ARG A 315 17.05 -2.28 19.86
CA ARG A 315 17.80 -3.15 20.79
C ARG A 315 18.92 -3.94 20.11
N GLY A 316 18.99 -3.93 18.78
CA GLY A 316 19.96 -4.73 18.03
C GLY A 316 19.77 -6.25 18.18
N TRP A 317 18.54 -6.70 18.57
CA TRP A 317 18.26 -8.13 18.76
C TRP A 317 18.33 -8.90 17.45
N LEU A 318 17.86 -8.30 16.36
CA LEU A 318 17.89 -8.86 15.03
C LEU A 318 18.36 -7.83 14.00
N SER A 319 19.00 -8.29 12.92
CA SER A 319 19.30 -7.42 11.79
C SER A 319 18.03 -6.94 11.08
N VAL A 320 18.12 -5.85 10.32
CA VAL A 320 17.00 -5.32 9.54
C VAL A 320 16.42 -6.41 8.63
N SER A 321 17.26 -7.13 7.91
CA SER A 321 16.83 -8.17 6.99
C SER A 321 16.07 -9.32 7.69
N VAL A 322 16.55 -9.76 8.84
CA VAL A 322 15.90 -10.81 9.64
C VAL A 322 14.56 -10.31 10.19
N THR A 323 14.52 -9.08 10.69
CA THR A 323 13.28 -8.46 11.19
C THR A 323 12.21 -8.37 10.09
N ARG A 324 12.60 -7.91 8.89
CA ARG A 324 11.68 -7.86 7.74
C ARG A 324 11.14 -9.24 7.36
N LYS A 325 12.01 -10.25 7.31
CA LYS A 325 11.63 -11.65 7.04
C LYS A 325 10.70 -12.21 8.10
N LEU A 326 10.96 -11.94 9.37
CA LEU A 326 10.11 -12.39 10.49
C LEU A 326 8.68 -11.83 10.37
N PHE A 327 8.54 -10.51 10.26
CA PHE A 327 7.22 -9.89 10.15
C PHE A 327 6.50 -10.29 8.87
N ASN A 328 7.23 -10.44 7.77
CA ASN A 328 6.65 -10.94 6.52
C ASN A 328 6.14 -12.37 6.63
N THR A 329 6.85 -13.23 7.36
CA THR A 329 6.43 -14.62 7.61
C THR A 329 5.15 -14.66 8.45
N VAL A 330 5.06 -13.87 9.50
CA VAL A 330 3.81 -13.71 10.26
C VAL A 330 2.69 -13.19 9.35
N GLY A 331 3.01 -12.22 8.47
CA GLY A 331 2.05 -11.57 7.58
C GLY A 331 1.54 -12.41 6.40
N LEU A 332 2.24 -13.48 6.00
CA LEU A 332 1.83 -14.34 4.89
C LEU A 332 1.54 -15.78 5.34
N TRP A 333 2.42 -16.42 6.13
CA TRP A 333 2.19 -17.78 6.58
C TRP A 333 1.13 -17.88 7.68
N GLY A 334 1.00 -16.84 8.53
CA GLY A 334 -0.10 -16.75 9.48
C GLY A 334 -1.48 -16.77 8.80
N PRO A 335 -1.74 -15.85 7.85
CA PRO A 335 -2.92 -15.91 7.00
C PRO A 335 -3.14 -17.24 6.28
N ALA A 336 -2.09 -17.81 5.71
CA ALA A 336 -2.20 -19.12 5.03
C ALA A 336 -2.73 -20.22 5.97
N LEU A 337 -2.19 -20.30 7.18
CA LEU A 337 -2.65 -21.27 8.18
C LEU A 337 -4.08 -20.99 8.65
N ALA A 338 -4.45 -19.70 8.83
CA ALA A 338 -5.81 -19.32 9.22
C ALA A 338 -6.85 -19.65 8.13
N LEU A 339 -6.50 -19.48 6.83
CA LEU A 339 -7.35 -19.86 5.69
C LEU A 339 -7.51 -21.38 5.59
N ILE A 340 -6.45 -22.14 5.85
CA ILE A 340 -6.55 -23.61 5.96
C ILE A 340 -7.50 -23.97 7.10
N GLY A 341 -7.36 -23.31 8.27
CA GLY A 341 -8.29 -23.51 9.40
C GLY A 341 -9.74 -23.18 9.04
N LEU A 342 -9.97 -22.08 8.31
CA LEU A 342 -11.30 -21.71 7.80
C LEU A 342 -11.92 -22.81 6.92
N SER A 343 -11.08 -23.50 6.12
CA SER A 343 -11.54 -24.58 5.24
C SER A 343 -12.11 -25.77 6.00
N TYR A 344 -11.80 -25.90 7.29
CA TYR A 344 -12.31 -26.95 8.19
C TYR A 344 -13.37 -26.44 9.17
N ALA A 345 -13.75 -25.13 9.08
CA ALA A 345 -14.81 -24.60 9.93
C ALA A 345 -16.14 -25.34 9.68
N PRO A 346 -16.95 -25.57 10.72
CA PRO A 346 -18.27 -26.16 10.54
C PRO A 346 -19.13 -25.35 9.57
N ALA A 347 -19.81 -26.05 8.66
CA ALA A 347 -20.66 -25.39 7.67
C ALA A 347 -21.77 -24.58 8.36
N GLY A 348 -21.91 -23.30 8.02
CA GLY A 348 -22.92 -22.41 8.60
C GLY A 348 -22.55 -21.76 9.95
N ASP A 349 -21.39 -22.07 10.54
CA ASP A 349 -20.93 -21.37 11.75
C ASP A 349 -20.30 -20.01 11.39
N VAL A 350 -21.15 -18.99 11.35
CA VAL A 350 -20.77 -17.61 11.04
C VAL A 350 -19.69 -17.08 11.98
N THR A 351 -19.75 -17.43 13.27
CA THR A 351 -18.83 -16.93 14.30
C THR A 351 -17.42 -17.42 14.05
N VAL A 352 -17.25 -18.73 13.83
CA VAL A 352 -15.94 -19.33 13.54
C VAL A 352 -15.39 -18.79 12.22
N ALA A 353 -16.22 -18.71 11.19
CA ALA A 353 -15.80 -18.20 9.88
C ALA A 353 -15.32 -16.74 9.95
N VAL A 354 -16.09 -15.85 10.59
CA VAL A 354 -15.71 -14.43 10.76
C VAL A 354 -14.46 -14.31 11.64
N ALA A 355 -14.32 -15.12 12.70
CA ALA A 355 -13.13 -15.13 13.53
C ALA A 355 -11.88 -15.53 12.73
N CYS A 356 -11.95 -16.62 11.94
CA CYS A 356 -10.85 -17.05 11.08
C CYS A 356 -10.48 -16.02 10.03
N LEU A 357 -11.45 -15.40 9.36
CA LEU A 357 -11.22 -14.31 8.39
C LEU A 357 -10.60 -13.10 9.06
N THR A 358 -11.08 -12.75 10.27
CA THR A 358 -10.51 -11.63 11.03
C THR A 358 -9.06 -11.89 11.42
N VAL A 359 -8.73 -13.08 11.91
CA VAL A 359 -7.35 -13.48 12.23
C VAL A 359 -6.48 -13.48 10.96
N THR A 360 -7.00 -14.01 9.84
CA THR A 360 -6.29 -14.01 8.56
C THR A 360 -5.87 -12.61 8.15
N VAL A 361 -6.80 -11.67 8.10
CA VAL A 361 -6.54 -10.31 7.65
C VAL A 361 -5.76 -9.51 8.69
N ALA A 362 -5.99 -9.72 9.99
CA ALA A 362 -5.23 -9.07 11.05
C ALA A 362 -3.74 -9.43 11.02
N LEU A 363 -3.41 -10.73 10.91
CA LEU A 363 -2.02 -11.18 10.81
C LEU A 363 -1.34 -10.68 9.53
N ASN A 364 -2.10 -10.51 8.45
CA ASN A 364 -1.58 -9.97 7.21
C ASN A 364 -0.95 -8.56 7.38
N ALA A 365 -1.31 -7.81 8.44
CA ALA A 365 -0.63 -6.55 8.81
C ALA A 365 0.90 -6.66 8.87
N GLY A 366 1.44 -7.85 9.15
CA GLY A 366 2.88 -8.11 9.18
C GLY A 366 3.61 -7.77 7.89
N HIS A 367 2.95 -7.85 6.72
CA HIS A 367 3.56 -7.50 5.44
C HIS A 367 4.04 -6.04 5.36
N ILE A 368 3.43 -5.12 6.14
CA ILE A 368 3.80 -3.70 6.15
C ILE A 368 5.23 -3.54 6.69
N MET A 369 5.54 -4.16 7.84
CA MET A 369 6.89 -4.18 8.42
C MET A 369 7.82 -5.14 7.68
N GLY A 370 7.25 -6.08 6.94
CA GLY A 370 7.94 -7.02 6.07
C GLY A 370 8.35 -6.38 4.74
N PHE A 371 7.92 -6.98 3.63
CA PHE A 371 8.37 -6.62 2.30
C PHE A 371 8.06 -5.18 1.89
N LEU A 372 6.98 -4.57 2.41
CA LEU A 372 6.56 -3.24 1.98
C LEU A 372 7.62 -2.16 2.30
N LEU A 373 8.30 -2.27 3.46
CA LEU A 373 9.40 -1.38 3.81
C LEU A 373 10.74 -1.76 3.16
N VAL A 374 10.88 -2.97 2.62
CA VAL A 374 12.10 -3.42 1.94
C VAL A 374 12.43 -2.55 0.72
N HIS A 375 11.43 -1.98 0.03
CA HIS A 375 11.66 -1.01 -1.04
C HIS A 375 12.53 0.18 -0.59
N LEU A 376 12.28 0.66 0.63
CA LEU A 376 13.03 1.77 1.27
C LEU A 376 14.40 1.32 1.79
N ASP A 377 14.53 0.03 2.15
CA ASP A 377 15.79 -0.51 2.66
C ASP A 377 16.77 -0.82 1.51
N LEU A 378 16.29 -1.47 0.44
CA LEU A 378 17.10 -1.86 -0.72
C LEU A 378 17.69 -0.66 -1.46
N ALA A 379 16.88 0.37 -1.70
CA ALA A 379 17.29 1.53 -2.47
C ALA A 379 16.47 2.78 -2.11
N PRO A 380 16.86 3.51 -1.07
CA PRO A 380 16.16 4.73 -0.65
C PRO A 380 15.99 5.76 -1.76
N ARG A 381 17.00 5.92 -2.63
CA ARG A 381 16.97 6.87 -3.77
C ARG A 381 15.97 6.46 -4.86
N HIS A 382 15.74 5.18 -5.04
CA HIS A 382 14.89 4.60 -6.09
C HIS A 382 13.63 3.92 -5.53
N ALA A 383 13.31 4.14 -4.25
CA ALA A 383 12.20 3.46 -3.57
C ALA A 383 10.85 3.65 -4.27
N GLY A 384 10.58 4.86 -4.79
CA GLY A 384 9.37 5.15 -5.57
C GLY A 384 9.32 4.36 -6.89
N SER A 385 10.44 4.27 -7.62
CA SER A 385 10.53 3.52 -8.88
C SER A 385 10.39 2.03 -8.65
N LEU A 386 11.05 1.49 -7.61
CA LEU A 386 10.90 0.08 -7.21
C LEU A 386 9.44 -0.24 -6.88
N MET A 387 8.83 0.60 -6.04
CA MET A 387 7.43 0.44 -5.67
C MET A 387 6.49 0.55 -6.87
N GLY A 388 6.76 1.47 -7.79
CA GLY A 388 5.97 1.61 -9.02
C GLY A 388 5.92 0.34 -9.84
N VAL A 389 7.08 -0.30 -10.06
CA VAL A 389 7.17 -1.56 -10.84
C VAL A 389 6.54 -2.73 -10.07
N THR A 390 6.92 -2.95 -8.82
CA THR A 390 6.42 -4.10 -8.05
C THR A 390 4.92 -4.00 -7.83
N ASN A 391 4.39 -2.81 -7.56
CA ASN A 391 2.96 -2.60 -7.37
C ASN A 391 2.18 -2.73 -8.69
N CYS A 392 2.75 -2.30 -9.83
CA CYS A 392 2.16 -2.49 -11.14
C CYS A 392 1.95 -3.99 -11.44
N VAL A 393 3.01 -4.78 -11.34
CA VAL A 393 2.95 -6.23 -11.61
C VAL A 393 2.04 -6.94 -10.62
N SER A 394 2.12 -6.61 -9.34
CA SER A 394 1.27 -7.22 -8.31
C SER A 394 -0.23 -6.89 -8.49
N ASN A 395 -0.57 -5.73 -9.06
CA ASN A 395 -1.97 -5.40 -9.36
C ASN A 395 -2.49 -6.10 -10.63
N ILE A 396 -1.63 -6.47 -11.58
CA ILE A 396 -2.03 -7.40 -12.66
C ILE A 396 -2.45 -8.75 -12.05
N VAL A 397 -1.67 -9.25 -11.09
CA VAL A 397 -2.00 -10.47 -10.34
C VAL A 397 -3.33 -10.31 -9.56
N SER A 398 -3.61 -9.12 -9.04
CA SER A 398 -4.89 -8.81 -8.35
C SER A 398 -6.11 -8.88 -9.27
N ILE A 399 -5.94 -8.64 -10.57
CA ILE A 399 -7.01 -8.83 -11.56
C ILE A 399 -7.24 -10.32 -11.81
N VAL A 400 -6.16 -11.10 -11.87
CA VAL A 400 -6.22 -12.55 -12.16
C VAL A 400 -6.82 -13.34 -10.98
N ALA A 401 -6.57 -12.92 -9.75
CA ALA A 401 -6.96 -13.67 -8.56
C ALA A 401 -8.49 -13.89 -8.42
N PRO A 402 -9.36 -12.85 -8.53
CA PRO A 402 -10.81 -13.05 -8.56
C PRO A 402 -11.30 -13.85 -9.77
N LEU A 403 -10.67 -13.70 -10.94
CA LEU A 403 -11.01 -14.50 -12.12
C LEU A 403 -10.71 -15.99 -11.90
N ALA A 404 -9.60 -16.30 -11.25
CA ALA A 404 -9.26 -17.66 -10.87
C ALA A 404 -10.24 -18.22 -9.83
N ALA A 405 -10.64 -17.41 -8.84
CA ALA A 405 -11.67 -17.80 -7.88
C ALA A 405 -13.00 -18.10 -8.60
N GLY A 406 -13.46 -17.21 -9.47
CA GLY A 406 -14.69 -17.40 -10.27
C GLY A 406 -14.64 -18.64 -11.20
N ALA A 407 -13.45 -19.00 -11.70
CA ALA A 407 -13.28 -20.23 -12.49
C ALA A 407 -13.33 -21.51 -11.64
N ILE A 408 -12.96 -21.42 -10.36
CA ILE A 408 -13.00 -22.54 -9.40
C ILE A 408 -14.41 -22.70 -8.82
N LEU A 409 -15.08 -21.59 -8.52
CA LEU A 409 -16.43 -21.55 -7.95
C LEU A 409 -17.45 -21.86 -9.04
N GLN A 410 -17.75 -23.14 -9.23
CA GLN A 410 -18.81 -23.59 -10.12
C GLN A 410 -20.18 -23.44 -9.47
N ASP A 411 -20.25 -23.64 -8.15
CA ASP A 411 -21.40 -23.39 -7.30
C ASP A 411 -20.97 -22.52 -6.11
N GLU A 412 -21.41 -21.28 -6.09
CA GLU A 412 -21.08 -20.33 -5.02
C GLU A 412 -21.66 -20.71 -3.66
N THR A 413 -22.62 -21.63 -3.62
CA THR A 413 -23.24 -22.12 -2.38
C THR A 413 -22.51 -23.36 -1.82
N ASP A 414 -21.64 -24.01 -2.60
CA ASP A 414 -20.89 -25.18 -2.17
C ASP A 414 -19.63 -24.82 -1.37
N PRO A 415 -19.58 -25.17 -0.07
CA PRO A 415 -18.37 -24.97 0.76
C PRO A 415 -17.13 -25.70 0.21
N ALA A 416 -17.29 -26.76 -0.58
CA ALA A 416 -16.15 -27.51 -1.12
C ALA A 416 -15.40 -26.72 -2.21
N ASP A 417 -16.12 -25.94 -3.03
CA ASP A 417 -15.48 -25.07 -4.04
C ASP A 417 -14.74 -23.91 -3.35
N TRP A 418 -15.31 -23.33 -2.29
CA TRP A 418 -14.64 -22.31 -1.50
C TRP A 418 -13.35 -22.80 -0.83
N ARG A 419 -13.31 -24.06 -0.38
CA ARG A 419 -12.07 -24.66 0.15
C ARG A 419 -10.94 -24.63 -0.88
N LYS A 420 -11.23 -24.90 -2.15
CA LYS A 420 -10.23 -24.86 -3.23
C LYS A 420 -9.66 -23.46 -3.40
N VAL A 421 -10.52 -22.41 -3.33
CA VAL A 421 -10.10 -20.99 -3.39
C VAL A 421 -9.19 -20.66 -2.21
N PHE A 422 -9.55 -21.06 -0.98
CA PHE A 422 -8.73 -20.81 0.21
C PHE A 422 -7.41 -21.57 0.19
N TYR A 423 -7.39 -22.81 -0.29
CA TYR A 423 -6.15 -23.58 -0.47
C TYR A 423 -5.23 -22.97 -1.51
N LEU A 424 -5.77 -22.48 -2.64
CA LEU A 424 -4.97 -21.78 -3.64
C LEU A 424 -4.34 -20.50 -3.07
N ALA A 425 -5.12 -19.69 -2.36
CA ALA A 425 -4.60 -18.48 -1.71
C ALA A 425 -3.51 -18.80 -0.66
N SER A 426 -3.73 -19.85 0.13
CA SER A 426 -2.74 -20.32 1.12
C SER A 426 -1.45 -20.79 0.44
N LEU A 427 -1.55 -21.56 -0.63
CA LEU A 427 -0.38 -22.04 -1.39
C LEU A 427 0.43 -20.87 -1.97
N VAL A 428 -0.23 -19.87 -2.54
CA VAL A 428 0.42 -18.67 -3.08
C VAL A 428 1.15 -17.90 -1.97
N TYR A 429 0.52 -17.72 -0.81
CA TYR A 429 1.17 -17.11 0.36
C TYR A 429 2.40 -17.91 0.82
N LEU A 430 2.31 -19.23 0.91
CA LEU A 430 3.41 -20.08 1.37
C LEU A 430 4.60 -20.04 0.40
N LEU A 431 4.35 -20.16 -0.89
CA LEU A 431 5.42 -20.19 -1.91
C LEU A 431 6.08 -18.82 -2.08
N SER A 432 5.30 -17.75 -2.13
CA SER A 432 5.84 -16.39 -2.32
C SER A 432 6.70 -15.93 -1.13
N ASN A 433 6.27 -16.21 0.10
CA ASN A 433 7.10 -15.91 1.27
C ASN A 433 8.31 -16.83 1.37
N GLY A 434 8.16 -18.12 1.04
CA GLY A 434 9.29 -19.06 0.97
C GLY A 434 10.39 -18.56 0.02
N PHE A 435 10.02 -18.07 -1.15
CA PHE A 435 10.95 -17.46 -2.10
C PHE A 435 11.62 -16.20 -1.51
N PHE A 436 10.85 -15.35 -0.83
CA PHE A 436 11.39 -14.16 -0.16
C PHE A 436 12.34 -14.49 0.99
N LEU A 437 12.06 -15.54 1.76
CA LEU A 437 12.95 -15.99 2.84
C LEU A 437 14.33 -16.43 2.32
N ILE A 438 14.36 -17.09 1.17
CA ILE A 438 15.60 -17.61 0.59
C ILE A 438 16.40 -16.48 -0.10
N PHE A 439 15.76 -15.70 -0.95
CA PHE A 439 16.42 -14.76 -1.87
C PHE A 439 16.28 -13.29 -1.49
N GLY A 440 15.36 -12.95 -0.58
CA GLY A 440 15.14 -11.58 -0.12
C GLY A 440 16.23 -11.09 0.82
N THR A 441 16.50 -9.80 0.78
CA THR A 441 17.37 -9.08 1.74
C THR A 441 16.85 -7.65 1.93
N SER A 442 17.26 -7.00 3.00
CA SER A 442 17.04 -5.56 3.24
C SER A 442 18.35 -4.77 3.26
N GLU A 443 19.42 -5.35 2.72
CA GLU A 443 20.70 -4.67 2.59
C GLU A 443 20.64 -3.68 1.42
N ARG A 444 21.20 -2.48 1.65
CA ARG A 444 21.27 -1.45 0.62
C ARG A 444 22.06 -1.96 -0.58
N GLN A 445 21.47 -1.90 -1.75
CA GLN A 445 22.06 -2.42 -2.98
C GLN A 445 23.08 -1.47 -3.57
N ARG A 446 24.16 -2.01 -4.15
CA ARG A 446 25.26 -1.22 -4.74
C ARG A 446 24.77 -0.28 -5.84
N TRP A 447 23.75 -0.67 -6.59
CA TRP A 447 23.18 0.14 -7.67
C TRP A 447 22.31 1.33 -7.17
N ASN A 448 22.07 1.43 -5.87
CA ASN A 448 21.41 2.60 -5.29
C ASN A 448 22.29 3.87 -5.37
N ASP A 449 23.60 3.69 -5.31
CA ASP A 449 24.56 4.80 -5.31
C ASP A 449 25.18 4.95 -6.70
N PRO A 450 25.52 6.19 -7.15
CA PRO A 450 26.24 6.37 -8.39
C PRO A 450 27.60 5.65 -8.31
N PRO A 451 28.11 5.13 -9.44
CA PRO A 451 29.43 4.54 -9.45
C PRO A 451 30.45 5.58 -8.96
N THR A 452 31.12 5.27 -7.86
CA THR A 452 32.25 6.07 -7.37
C THR A 452 33.33 6.09 -8.45
N MET A 453 33.81 7.28 -8.82
CA MET A 453 34.90 7.45 -9.77
C MET A 453 36.28 7.03 -9.17
N GLU A 454 36.33 5.95 -8.41
CA GLU A 454 37.57 5.42 -7.81
C GLU A 454 38.33 4.42 -8.71
N GLY A 455 37.98 4.32 -9.99
CA GLY A 455 38.61 3.37 -10.93
C GLY A 455 39.73 3.93 -11.81
N ASN A 456 40.07 5.23 -11.78
CA ASN A 456 40.99 5.83 -12.76
C ASN A 456 42.30 6.37 -12.19
N GLU A 457 42.57 6.29 -10.89
CA GLU A 457 43.84 6.79 -10.34
C GLU A 457 44.96 5.72 -10.20
N THR A 458 44.66 4.45 -10.35
CA THR A 458 45.64 3.37 -10.24
C THR A 458 46.34 2.97 -11.54
N SER A 459 45.91 3.51 -12.70
CA SER A 459 46.56 3.21 -13.99
C SER A 459 47.59 4.22 -14.46
N THR A 460 47.77 5.34 -13.76
CA THR A 460 48.74 6.41 -14.14
C THR A 460 50.04 6.40 -13.33
N GLN A 461 50.17 5.59 -12.28
CA GLN A 461 51.41 5.50 -11.49
C GLN A 461 52.38 4.39 -11.91
N HIS A 462 52.04 3.55 -12.89
CA HIS A 462 52.95 2.53 -13.41
C HIS A 462 53.65 2.88 -14.73
N ALA A 463 53.44 4.09 -15.28
CA ALA A 463 54.02 4.50 -16.55
C ALA A 463 55.22 5.49 -16.44
N SER A 464 55.64 5.88 -15.23
CA SER A 464 56.78 6.82 -15.09
C SER A 464 57.94 6.28 -14.26
N GLY A 465 58.33 5.06 -14.46
CA GLY A 465 59.46 4.44 -13.74
C GLY A 465 60.36 3.58 -14.63
N LYS A 466 60.73 4.07 -15.82
CA LYS A 466 61.85 3.51 -16.61
C LYS A 466 62.33 4.55 -17.61
N VAL A 467 63.24 5.42 -17.23
CA VAL A 467 64.32 5.95 -18.07
C VAL A 467 65.45 6.42 -17.15
N VAL A 468 66.63 5.79 -17.34
CA VAL A 468 68.01 6.00 -16.87
C VAL A 468 68.33 5.49 -15.49
#